data_9de3445fee51919dcffcf00aa57c12f0
#
_entry.id   9de3445fee51919dcffcf00aa57c12f0
#
_cell.length_a   1.000
_cell.length_b   1.000
_cell.length_c   1.000
_cell.angle_alpha   90.00
_cell.angle_beta   90.00
_cell.angle_gamma   90.00
#
_symmetry.space_group_name_H-M   'P 1'
#
loop_
_entity.id
_entity.type
_entity.pdbx_description
1 polymer ?
#
loop_
_entity_poly.entity_id
_entity_poly.type
_entity_poly.pdbx_seq_one_letter_code
_entity_poly.pdbx_strand_id
1 'polypeptide(L)'
;MGATPRRAMPVSAVRRKSCADHGAIPVNYGNDLPARLLAAAKSGHIDALLDFFGGGYVAMAVEELRLPPDRVDTIADFDAVKRFGVQAKGGADAATAAVLAELVDLIARGELEVPIAGVFPLDDVREAYRQLELRHIRGKLVLRP
;
A
#
# COMPACT_ATOMS: atom_id res chain seq x y z
N MET A 1 12.69 24.07 8.18
CA MET A 1 11.41 23.62 7.64
C MET A 1 11.69 22.37 6.80
N GLY A 2 11.43 21.18 7.35
CA GLY A 2 11.65 19.92 6.63
C GLY A 2 10.58 19.76 5.56
N ALA A 3 10.98 19.47 4.33
CA ALA A 3 10.04 19.18 3.25
C ALA A 3 9.28 17.88 3.59
N THR A 4 7.96 17.94 3.62
CA THR A 4 7.12 16.76 3.82
C THR A 4 7.42 15.75 2.71
N PRO A 5 7.75 14.49 3.03
CA PRO A 5 8.04 13.48 2.03
C PRO A 5 6.80 13.28 1.13
N ARG A 6 7.00 13.36 -0.17
CA ARG A 6 5.95 13.09 -1.15
C ARG A 6 5.98 11.62 -1.53
N ARG A 7 4.83 10.96 -1.45
CA ARG A 7 4.67 9.55 -1.77
C ARG A 7 4.07 9.41 -3.17
N ALA A 8 4.79 8.81 -4.10
CA ALA A 8 4.24 8.38 -5.38
C ALA A 8 3.66 6.96 -5.21
N MET A 9 2.44 6.73 -5.67
CA MET A 9 1.74 5.45 -5.57
C MET A 9 1.24 4.98 -6.93
N PRO A 10 1.58 3.75 -7.35
CA PRO A 10 0.90 3.11 -8.46
C PRO A 10 -0.57 2.88 -8.14
N VAL A 11 -1.47 3.37 -8.98
CA VAL A 11 -2.92 3.28 -8.74
C VAL A 11 -3.70 3.06 -10.03
N SER A 12 -4.87 2.42 -9.90
CA SER A 12 -5.88 2.45 -10.95
C SER A 12 -6.53 3.83 -11.07
N ALA A 13 -7.11 4.15 -12.23
CA ALA A 13 -7.78 5.43 -12.46
C ALA A 13 -8.84 5.76 -11.38
N VAL A 14 -9.55 4.74 -10.89
CA VAL A 14 -10.62 4.87 -9.87
C VAL A 14 -10.08 5.33 -8.50
N ARG A 15 -8.83 4.99 -8.15
CA ARG A 15 -8.23 5.30 -6.84
C ARG A 15 -7.45 6.63 -6.81
N ARG A 16 -7.28 7.29 -7.95
CA ARG A 16 -6.44 8.50 -8.06
C ARG A 16 -6.87 9.63 -7.12
N LYS A 17 -8.17 9.90 -7.07
CA LYS A 17 -8.70 10.98 -6.21
C LYS A 17 -8.36 10.73 -4.75
N SER A 18 -8.62 9.53 -4.25
CA SER A 18 -8.33 9.17 -2.85
C SER A 18 -6.86 9.31 -2.48
N CYS A 19 -5.94 8.90 -3.37
CA CYS A 19 -4.50 9.07 -3.10
C CYS A 19 -4.11 10.55 -3.03
N ALA A 20 -4.64 11.37 -3.94
CA ALA A 20 -4.37 12.79 -3.98
C ALA A 20 -4.93 13.52 -2.74
N ASP A 21 -6.14 13.15 -2.29
CA ASP A 21 -6.79 13.72 -1.11
C ASP A 21 -5.95 13.48 0.17
N HIS A 22 -5.13 12.41 0.19
CA HIS A 22 -4.19 12.09 1.27
C HIS A 22 -2.74 12.55 0.99
N GLY A 23 -2.55 13.45 0.05
CA GLY A 23 -1.23 14.04 -0.25
C GLY A 23 -0.27 13.15 -1.05
N ALA A 24 -0.71 11.99 -1.52
CA ALA A 24 0.09 11.15 -2.40
C ALA A 24 -0.03 11.57 -3.86
N ILE A 25 1.01 11.32 -4.66
CA ILE A 25 0.99 11.53 -6.10
C ILE A 25 0.56 10.22 -6.77
N PRO A 26 -0.65 10.14 -7.35
CA PRO A 26 -1.10 8.93 -8.01
C PRO A 26 -0.42 8.77 -9.38
N VAL A 27 0.22 7.63 -9.59
CA VAL A 27 0.86 7.26 -10.86
C VAL A 27 0.15 6.03 -11.43
N ASN A 28 -0.26 6.06 -12.70
CA ASN A 28 -0.87 4.90 -13.33
C ASN A 28 0.15 3.76 -13.44
N TYR A 29 -0.27 2.54 -13.10
CA TYR A 29 0.52 1.34 -13.38
C TYR A 29 0.46 0.96 -14.87
N GLY A 30 1.31 0.03 -15.28
CA GLY A 30 1.45 -0.43 -16.66
C GLY A 30 2.85 -0.17 -17.20
N ASN A 31 3.02 -0.29 -18.52
CA ASN A 31 4.30 -0.09 -19.17
C ASN A 31 4.90 1.27 -18.80
N ASP A 32 6.23 1.35 -18.72
CA ASP A 32 7.00 2.56 -18.36
C ASP A 32 6.73 3.11 -16.94
N LEU A 33 6.21 2.27 -16.02
CA LEU A 33 5.97 2.69 -14.64
C LEU A 33 7.21 3.28 -13.96
N PRO A 34 8.43 2.70 -14.08
CA PRO A 34 9.65 3.29 -13.50
C PRO A 34 9.89 4.72 -13.96
N ALA A 35 9.81 4.98 -15.26
CA ALA A 35 10.01 6.32 -15.82
C ALA A 35 8.96 7.33 -15.32
N ARG A 36 7.70 6.90 -15.20
CA ARG A 36 6.63 7.75 -14.66
C ARG A 36 6.77 8.02 -13.17
N LEU A 37 7.27 7.05 -12.40
CA LEU A 37 7.57 7.25 -10.98
C LEU A 37 8.69 8.27 -10.80
N LEU A 38 9.78 8.15 -11.56
CA LEU A 38 10.89 9.10 -11.55
C LEU A 38 10.44 10.51 -11.99
N ALA A 39 9.59 10.61 -13.01
CA ALA A 39 9.02 11.87 -13.45
C ALA A 39 8.08 12.52 -12.41
N ALA A 40 7.35 11.71 -11.64
CA ALA A 40 6.50 12.18 -10.56
C ALA A 40 7.30 12.60 -9.31
N ALA A 41 8.48 12.03 -9.10
CA ALA A 41 9.41 12.43 -8.07
C ALA A 41 10.10 13.74 -8.46
N LYS A 42 9.83 14.85 -7.74
CA LYS A 42 10.39 16.17 -8.07
C LYS A 42 11.92 16.22 -8.12
N SER A 43 12.57 15.35 -7.36
CA SER A 43 14.03 15.17 -7.35
C SER A 43 14.54 14.29 -8.50
N GLY A 44 13.64 13.64 -9.27
CA GLY A 44 14.00 12.57 -10.20
C GLY A 44 14.57 11.33 -9.52
N HIS A 45 14.36 11.19 -8.21
CA HIS A 45 14.90 10.13 -7.37
C HIS A 45 13.80 9.54 -6.49
N ILE A 46 13.87 8.23 -6.28
CA ILE A 46 13.01 7.47 -5.35
C ILE A 46 13.88 7.01 -4.19
N ASP A 47 13.47 7.29 -2.97
CA ASP A 47 14.25 7.00 -1.76
C ASP A 47 13.98 5.61 -1.19
N ALA A 48 12.75 5.09 -1.35
CA ALA A 48 12.34 3.80 -0.83
C ALA A 48 11.09 3.26 -1.53
N LEU A 49 10.88 1.96 -1.44
CA LEU A 49 9.63 1.30 -1.84
C LEU A 49 9.02 0.58 -0.62
N LEU A 50 7.71 0.78 -0.43
CA LEU A 50 6.87 -0.06 0.43
C LEU A 50 5.87 -0.79 -0.46
N ASP A 51 6.04 -2.10 -0.61
CA ASP A 51 5.19 -2.93 -1.47
C ASP A 51 4.12 -3.65 -0.64
N PHE A 52 2.86 -3.30 -0.88
CA PHE A 52 1.67 -3.91 -0.28
C PHE A 52 0.89 -4.80 -1.24
N PHE A 53 1.42 -5.06 -2.44
CA PHE A 53 0.68 -5.73 -3.50
C PHE A 53 1.41 -6.94 -4.09
N GLY A 54 2.74 -6.92 -4.20
CA GLY A 54 3.53 -7.88 -4.95
C GLY A 54 3.54 -7.56 -6.45
N GLY A 55 3.48 -8.60 -7.30
CA GLY A 55 3.35 -8.39 -8.75
C GLY A 55 4.59 -7.83 -9.44
N GLY A 56 5.78 -8.09 -8.88
CA GLY A 56 7.06 -7.71 -9.49
C GLY A 56 7.54 -6.29 -9.15
N TYR A 57 6.84 -5.55 -8.29
CA TYR A 57 7.27 -4.19 -7.90
C TYR A 57 8.60 -4.17 -7.15
N VAL A 58 8.91 -5.20 -6.36
CA VAL A 58 10.22 -5.34 -5.70
C VAL A 58 11.33 -5.49 -6.74
N ALA A 59 11.15 -6.37 -7.73
CA ALA A 59 12.13 -6.55 -8.81
C ALA A 59 12.34 -5.23 -9.58
N MET A 60 11.28 -4.56 -9.96
CA MET A 60 11.33 -3.24 -10.61
C MET A 60 12.12 -2.22 -9.77
N ALA A 61 11.88 -2.17 -8.45
CA ALA A 61 12.55 -1.22 -7.56
C ALA A 61 14.07 -1.48 -7.50
N VAL A 62 14.48 -2.74 -7.38
CA VAL A 62 15.90 -3.11 -7.26
C VAL A 62 16.59 -3.06 -8.64
N GLU A 63 16.00 -3.62 -9.68
CA GLU A 63 16.65 -3.81 -10.98
C GLU A 63 16.57 -2.57 -11.87
N GLU A 64 15.45 -1.82 -11.86
CA GLU A 64 15.23 -0.68 -12.75
C GLU A 64 15.43 0.66 -12.03
N LEU A 65 14.83 0.85 -10.84
CA LEU A 65 15.01 2.07 -10.06
C LEU A 65 16.32 2.10 -9.25
N ARG A 66 17.06 0.98 -9.20
CA ARG A 66 18.34 0.85 -8.50
C ARG A 66 18.27 1.17 -7.01
N LEU A 67 17.14 0.88 -6.37
CA LEU A 67 17.03 1.02 -4.94
C LEU A 67 17.88 -0.04 -4.22
N PRO A 68 18.63 0.34 -3.18
CA PRO A 68 19.33 -0.64 -2.36
C PRO A 68 18.32 -1.49 -1.57
N PRO A 69 18.61 -2.78 -1.30
CA PRO A 69 17.67 -3.69 -0.67
C PRO A 69 17.15 -3.24 0.70
N ASP A 70 17.93 -2.51 1.47
CA ASP A 70 17.56 -1.97 2.78
C ASP A 70 16.54 -0.81 2.68
N ARG A 71 16.26 -0.30 1.49
CA ARG A 71 15.26 0.71 1.18
C ARG A 71 13.99 0.14 0.53
N VAL A 72 13.89 -1.17 0.47
CA VAL A 72 12.73 -1.87 -0.11
C VAL A 72 12.13 -2.79 0.95
N ASP A 73 10.85 -2.63 1.23
CA ASP A 73 10.09 -3.48 2.14
C ASP A 73 8.83 -4.00 1.46
N THR A 74 8.51 -5.28 1.67
CA THR A 74 7.30 -5.90 1.09
C THR A 74 6.57 -6.75 2.13
N ILE A 75 5.25 -6.72 2.06
CA ILE A 75 4.38 -7.64 2.82
C ILE A 75 3.67 -8.65 1.90
N ALA A 76 4.02 -8.69 0.61
CA ALA A 76 3.31 -9.45 -0.40
C ALA A 76 4.21 -10.33 -1.28
N ASP A 77 5.51 -10.04 -1.42
CA ASP A 77 6.42 -10.75 -2.31
C ASP A 77 7.59 -11.38 -1.53
N PHE A 78 7.31 -12.48 -0.84
CA PHE A 78 8.31 -13.18 -0.02
C PHE A 78 9.38 -13.91 -0.84
N ASP A 79 9.12 -14.22 -2.11
CA ASP A 79 10.13 -14.78 -2.99
C ASP A 79 11.15 -13.73 -3.42
N ALA A 80 10.71 -12.48 -3.60
CA ALA A 80 11.62 -11.35 -3.82
C ALA A 80 12.50 -11.06 -2.59
N VAL A 81 12.00 -11.26 -1.37
CA VAL A 81 12.83 -11.17 -0.15
C VAL A 81 14.01 -12.12 -0.22
N LYS A 82 13.78 -13.39 -0.60
CA LYS A 82 14.85 -14.39 -0.75
C LYS A 82 15.82 -14.05 -1.89
N ARG A 83 15.28 -13.56 -3.01
CA ARG A 83 16.06 -13.27 -4.22
C ARG A 83 16.94 -12.03 -4.07
N PHE A 84 16.41 -10.95 -3.50
CA PHE A 84 17.06 -9.63 -3.49
C PHE A 84 17.57 -9.20 -2.11
N GLY A 85 17.24 -9.93 -1.05
CA GLY A 85 17.62 -9.55 0.31
C GLY A 85 16.91 -8.31 0.84
N VAL A 86 15.74 -7.97 0.29
CA VAL A 86 14.91 -6.85 0.74
C VAL A 86 14.24 -7.14 2.08
N GLN A 87 13.65 -6.14 2.70
CA GLN A 87 13.02 -6.27 4.00
C GLN A 87 11.59 -6.83 3.90
N ALA A 88 11.12 -7.45 4.99
CA ALA A 88 9.75 -7.92 5.17
C ALA A 88 9.28 -7.62 6.61
N LYS A 89 9.34 -6.34 7.01
CA LYS A 89 9.15 -5.91 8.40
C LYS A 89 7.71 -5.58 8.79
N GLY A 90 6.81 -5.50 7.83
CA GLY A 90 5.43 -5.06 8.05
C GLY A 90 4.49 -6.13 8.60
N GLY A 91 4.98 -7.32 8.92
CA GLY A 91 4.16 -8.46 9.30
C GLY A 91 4.00 -8.65 10.80
N ALA A 92 4.26 -9.87 11.27
CA ALA A 92 4.04 -10.30 12.65
C ALA A 92 4.77 -9.46 13.71
N ASP A 93 5.93 -8.92 13.37
CA ASP A 93 6.75 -8.11 14.30
C ASP A 93 6.08 -6.78 14.68
N ALA A 94 5.25 -6.23 13.80
CA ALA A 94 4.47 -5.01 14.03
C ALA A 94 3.08 -5.27 14.64
N ALA A 95 2.62 -6.53 14.67
CA ALA A 95 1.29 -6.90 15.14
C ALA A 95 1.23 -7.01 16.69
N THR A 96 1.51 -5.91 17.38
CA THR A 96 1.47 -5.84 18.86
C THR A 96 0.24 -5.11 19.35
N ALA A 97 -0.19 -5.38 20.59
CA ALA A 97 -1.29 -4.66 21.21
C ALA A 97 -1.03 -3.15 21.30
N ALA A 98 0.22 -2.73 21.49
CA ALA A 98 0.61 -1.32 21.55
C ALA A 98 0.41 -0.63 20.19
N VAL A 99 0.86 -1.24 19.09
CA VAL A 99 0.65 -0.71 17.73
C VAL A 99 -0.84 -0.66 17.39
N LEU A 100 -1.61 -1.69 17.76
CA LEU A 100 -3.05 -1.69 17.54
C LEU A 100 -3.74 -0.55 18.32
N ALA A 101 -3.36 -0.31 19.56
CA ALA A 101 -3.90 0.80 20.36
C ALA A 101 -3.58 2.16 19.71
N GLU A 102 -2.35 2.36 19.25
CA GLU A 102 -1.97 3.58 18.54
C GLU A 102 -2.81 3.79 17.27
N LEU A 103 -3.03 2.75 16.47
CA LEU A 103 -3.88 2.84 15.27
C LEU A 103 -5.33 3.19 15.62
N VAL A 104 -5.87 2.61 16.69
CA VAL A 104 -7.22 2.94 17.18
C VAL A 104 -7.31 4.41 17.62
N ASP A 105 -6.30 4.91 18.33
CA ASP A 105 -6.23 6.30 18.74
C ASP A 105 -6.15 7.26 17.53
N LEU A 106 -5.38 6.92 16.50
CA LEU A 106 -5.31 7.69 15.25
C LEU A 106 -6.68 7.73 14.54
N ILE A 107 -7.40 6.61 14.53
CA ILE A 107 -8.75 6.55 13.96
C ILE A 107 -9.71 7.42 14.78
N ALA A 108 -9.66 7.34 16.11
CA ALA A 108 -10.52 8.12 17.01
C ALA A 108 -10.31 9.63 16.86
N ARG A 109 -9.08 10.07 16.56
CA ARG A 109 -8.76 11.48 16.29
C ARG A 109 -9.04 11.92 14.85
N GLY A 110 -9.47 11.01 13.99
CA GLY A 110 -9.68 11.29 12.56
C GLY A 110 -8.40 11.49 11.74
N GLU A 111 -7.25 11.10 12.28
CA GLU A 111 -5.94 11.18 11.61
C GLU A 111 -5.66 9.96 10.71
N LEU A 112 -6.39 8.86 10.95
CA LEU A 112 -6.38 7.65 10.13
C LEU A 112 -7.81 7.28 9.74
N GLU A 113 -8.06 7.15 8.45
CA GLU A 113 -9.35 6.67 7.93
C GLU A 113 -9.23 5.20 7.51
N VAL A 114 -10.17 4.38 7.99
CA VAL A 114 -10.37 3.00 7.51
C VAL A 114 -11.75 2.93 6.85
N PRO A 115 -11.84 3.12 5.53
CA PRO A 115 -13.12 3.11 4.82
C PRO A 115 -13.80 1.75 4.97
N ILE A 116 -15.07 1.73 5.39
CA ILE A 116 -15.92 0.54 5.41
C ILE A 116 -16.80 0.57 4.17
N ALA A 117 -16.59 -0.40 3.28
CA ALA A 117 -17.33 -0.52 2.03
C ALA A 117 -18.67 -1.26 2.18
N GLY A 118 -18.77 -2.11 3.20
CA GLY A 118 -20.00 -2.85 3.49
C GLY A 118 -19.90 -3.57 4.82
N VAL A 119 -21.06 -3.78 5.44
CA VAL A 119 -21.22 -4.56 6.67
C VAL A 119 -22.23 -5.68 6.37
N PHE A 120 -21.86 -6.92 6.67
CA PHE A 120 -22.65 -8.10 6.44
C PHE A 120 -22.88 -8.85 7.76
N PRO A 121 -24.05 -9.47 7.95
CA PRO A 121 -24.21 -10.52 8.96
C PRO A 121 -23.18 -11.62 8.76
N LEU A 122 -22.75 -12.29 9.83
CA LEU A 122 -21.80 -13.40 9.73
C LEU A 122 -22.31 -14.52 8.82
N ASP A 123 -23.60 -14.78 8.82
CA ASP A 123 -24.24 -15.79 7.98
C ASP A 123 -24.11 -15.46 6.47
N ASP A 124 -23.94 -14.20 6.10
CA ASP A 124 -23.78 -13.73 4.73
C ASP A 124 -22.30 -13.68 4.29
N VAL A 125 -21.40 -14.34 4.99
CA VAL A 125 -19.97 -14.36 4.68
C VAL A 125 -19.66 -14.74 3.23
N ARG A 126 -20.43 -15.65 2.64
CA ARG A 126 -20.24 -16.07 1.24
C ARG A 126 -20.50 -14.91 0.26
N GLU A 127 -21.51 -14.09 0.54
CA GLU A 127 -21.79 -12.92 -0.28
C GLU A 127 -20.71 -11.85 -0.14
N ALA A 128 -20.25 -11.60 1.10
CA ALA A 128 -19.14 -10.71 1.34
C ALA A 128 -17.86 -11.14 0.57
N TYR A 129 -17.55 -12.44 0.54
CA TYR A 129 -16.43 -12.97 -0.24
C TYR A 129 -16.62 -12.81 -1.75
N ARG A 130 -17.83 -13.06 -2.29
CA ARG A 130 -18.09 -12.82 -3.72
C ARG A 130 -17.83 -11.37 -4.11
N GLN A 131 -18.27 -10.41 -3.28
CA GLN A 131 -18.00 -9.00 -3.52
C GLN A 131 -16.48 -8.68 -3.42
N LEU A 132 -15.77 -9.27 -2.47
CA LEU A 132 -14.33 -9.08 -2.31
C LEU A 132 -13.55 -9.59 -3.53
N GLU A 133 -13.96 -10.73 -4.10
CA GLU A 133 -13.32 -11.35 -5.28
C GLU A 133 -13.46 -10.50 -6.54
N LEU A 134 -14.48 -9.68 -6.66
CA LEU A 134 -14.64 -8.73 -7.77
C LEU A 134 -13.55 -7.65 -7.81
N ARG A 135 -12.78 -7.48 -6.74
CA ARG A 135 -11.64 -6.54 -6.60
C ARG A 135 -11.96 -5.07 -6.91
N HIS A 136 -13.24 -4.69 -6.94
CA HIS A 136 -13.69 -3.31 -7.21
C HIS A 136 -14.09 -2.55 -5.95
N ILE A 137 -13.93 -3.17 -4.78
CA ILE A 137 -14.32 -2.59 -3.49
C ILE A 137 -13.27 -1.56 -3.05
N ARG A 138 -13.76 -0.41 -2.59
CA ARG A 138 -12.94 0.60 -1.91
C ARG A 138 -13.23 0.57 -0.42
N GLY A 139 -12.33 0.00 0.36
CA GLY A 139 -12.47 -0.13 1.81
C GLY A 139 -12.50 -1.58 2.26
N LYS A 140 -12.91 -1.78 3.49
CA LYS A 140 -13.03 -3.10 4.13
C LYS A 140 -14.47 -3.58 4.10
N LEU A 141 -14.66 -4.89 3.94
CA LEU A 141 -15.91 -5.56 4.27
C LEU A 141 -15.83 -6.05 5.70
N VAL A 142 -16.85 -5.78 6.49
CA VAL A 142 -16.93 -6.15 7.91
C VAL A 142 -18.04 -7.19 8.07
N LEU A 143 -17.74 -8.25 8.78
CA LEU A 143 -18.74 -9.23 9.23
C LEU A 143 -19.15 -8.89 10.65
N ARG A 144 -20.44 -8.90 10.92
CA ARG A 144 -21.02 -8.69 12.26
C ARG A 144 -21.63 -10.00 12.74
N PRO A 145 -21.28 -10.47 13.95
CA PRO A 145 -21.95 -11.59 14.61
C PRO A 145 -23.43 -11.34 14.84
#